data_56da8a2751e4248ed6e5f80350e2bc9e
#
_entry.id   56da8a2751e4248ed6e5f80350e2bc9e
#
_cell.length_a   1.000
_cell.length_b   1.000
_cell.length_c   1.000
_cell.angle_alpha   90.00
_cell.angle_beta   90.00
_cell.angle_gamma   90.00
#
_symmetry.space_group_name_H-M   'P 1'
#
loop_
_entity.id
_entity.type
_entity.pdbx_description
1 polymer ?
#
loop_
_entity_poly.entity_id
_entity_poly.type
_entity_poly.pdbx_seq_one_letter_code
_entity_poly.pdbx_strand_id
1 'polypeptide(L)'
;MSAQTPGYRYRGLIWPAVLILLGGVALLVNTNIISADRLYRLGDLWPLLLIVIGLELLVTRMPISANASAVAAALILLVALGGSIAYVAVGPSVPTGIQTMDKSAPAGNLDHASVEISVGGATLKITGADLGGDLFRSHIEYSGPAPGVSVVRSTGHVQISQSSGFHILGQQRFTLDLKLSSSVRWTIAVHSGAADDMYDLTKLQLTSLEDATGASRQDISLGTPKGNVPVTINGGALTVHLHRSNNTAANVKVSGGAVSLDFDGQQHRAVGSLSAGTEASDMFSIRISGGACTVTMDTNATQNQG
;
A
#
# COMPACT_ATOMS: atom_id res chain seq x y z
N MET A 1 -17.74 67.26 17.23
CA MET A 1 -16.89 66.13 17.72
C MET A 1 -17.69 64.86 17.59
N SER A 2 -17.52 64.13 16.51
CA SER A 2 -18.21 62.87 16.28
C SER A 2 -17.31 61.74 16.78
N ALA A 3 -17.74 61.06 17.83
CA ALA A 3 -17.06 59.88 18.37
C ALA A 3 -17.16 58.71 17.36
N GLN A 4 -16.06 58.37 16.75
CA GLN A 4 -15.94 57.14 15.94
C GLN A 4 -15.87 55.98 16.93
N THR A 5 -16.91 55.15 16.97
CA THR A 5 -16.90 53.83 17.61
C THR A 5 -15.92 52.93 16.83
N PRO A 6 -14.92 52.30 17.45
CA PRO A 6 -14.05 51.38 16.79
C PRO A 6 -14.85 50.15 16.40
N GLY A 7 -15.04 49.96 15.10
CA GLY A 7 -15.61 48.72 14.56
C GLY A 7 -14.70 47.54 14.90
N TYR A 8 -15.14 46.66 15.78
CA TYR A 8 -14.52 45.38 16.01
C TYR A 8 -14.50 44.58 14.71
N ARG A 9 -13.34 44.54 14.04
CA ARG A 9 -13.10 43.63 12.91
C ARG A 9 -13.08 42.21 13.47
N TYR A 10 -14.13 41.44 13.21
CA TYR A 10 -14.20 40.01 13.44
C TYR A 10 -13.17 39.29 12.51
N ARG A 11 -11.92 39.42 12.84
CA ARG A 11 -10.82 38.72 12.18
C ARG A 11 -10.32 37.66 13.17
N GLY A 12 -10.98 36.51 13.21
CA GLY A 12 -10.46 35.41 14.01
C GLY A 12 -11.47 34.49 14.69
N LEU A 13 -12.69 34.33 14.18
CA LEU A 13 -13.64 33.38 14.76
C LEU A 13 -13.26 31.92 14.48
N ILE A 14 -12.47 31.69 13.42
CA ILE A 14 -12.06 30.34 13.01
C ILE A 14 -11.23 29.64 14.10
N TRP A 15 -10.23 30.32 14.66
CA TRP A 15 -9.38 29.72 15.71
C TRP A 15 -10.12 29.33 16.99
N PRO A 16 -10.98 30.20 17.57
CA PRO A 16 -11.82 29.82 18.71
C PRO A 16 -12.76 28.67 18.35
N ALA A 17 -13.37 28.66 17.17
CA ALA A 17 -14.25 27.60 16.73
C ALA A 17 -13.52 26.25 16.58
N VAL A 18 -12.33 26.24 15.99
CA VAL A 18 -11.48 25.05 15.90
C VAL A 18 -11.08 24.53 17.28
N LEU A 19 -10.71 25.41 18.20
CA LEU A 19 -10.36 25.03 19.58
C LEU A 19 -11.56 24.46 20.35
N ILE A 20 -12.75 25.02 20.19
CA ILE A 20 -13.98 24.50 20.77
C ILE A 20 -14.30 23.12 20.19
N LEU A 21 -14.14 22.94 18.88
CA LEU A 21 -14.38 21.67 18.19
C LEU A 21 -13.39 20.60 18.64
N LEU A 22 -12.11 20.91 18.73
CA LEU A 22 -11.08 20.01 19.27
C LEU A 22 -11.33 19.66 20.74
N GLY A 23 -11.69 20.66 21.55
CA GLY A 23 -12.03 20.45 22.97
C GLY A 23 -13.29 19.60 23.14
N GLY A 24 -14.31 19.81 22.31
CA GLY A 24 -15.53 19.01 22.29
C GLY A 24 -15.28 17.55 21.92
N VAL A 25 -14.47 17.30 20.89
CA VAL A 25 -14.07 15.94 20.52
C VAL A 25 -13.26 15.27 21.63
N ALA A 26 -12.30 15.99 22.22
CA ALA A 26 -11.51 15.48 23.34
C ALA A 26 -12.39 15.12 24.55
N LEU A 27 -13.40 15.93 24.85
CA LEU A 27 -14.36 15.68 25.92
C LEU A 27 -15.20 14.42 25.63
N LEU A 28 -15.70 14.26 24.39
CA LEU A 28 -16.51 13.11 23.98
C LEU A 28 -15.70 11.80 24.04
N VAL A 29 -14.40 11.84 23.75
CA VAL A 29 -13.50 10.70 23.91
C VAL A 29 -13.23 10.42 25.39
N ASN A 30 -12.95 11.47 26.19
CA ASN A 30 -12.65 11.30 27.60
C ASN A 30 -13.86 10.80 28.43
N THR A 31 -15.07 11.09 27.95
CA THR A 31 -16.33 10.57 28.54
C THR A 31 -16.76 9.21 27.99
N ASN A 32 -15.93 8.56 27.16
CA ASN A 32 -16.24 7.28 26.48
C ASN A 32 -17.53 7.29 25.64
N ILE A 33 -18.07 8.46 25.28
CA ILE A 33 -19.20 8.56 24.35
C ILE A 33 -18.75 8.17 22.93
N ILE A 34 -17.51 8.51 22.58
CA ILE A 34 -16.86 8.10 21.33
C ILE A 34 -15.62 7.30 21.71
N SER A 35 -15.54 6.05 21.26
CA SER A 35 -14.33 5.24 21.44
C SER A 35 -13.16 5.81 20.62
N ALA A 36 -11.95 5.80 21.18
CA ALA A 36 -10.74 6.26 20.50
C ALA A 36 -10.54 5.60 19.13
N ASP A 37 -11.00 4.36 18.98
CA ASP A 37 -10.97 3.54 17.76
C ASP A 37 -11.74 4.14 16.59
N ARG A 38 -12.66 5.07 16.87
CA ARG A 38 -13.49 5.73 15.85
C ARG A 38 -12.91 7.08 15.41
N LEU A 39 -11.90 7.60 16.11
CA LEU A 39 -11.28 8.88 15.78
C LEU A 39 -10.62 8.92 14.40
N TYR A 40 -10.16 7.76 13.89
CA TYR A 40 -9.58 7.70 12.54
C TYR A 40 -10.55 8.21 11.46
N ARG A 41 -11.88 8.07 11.69
CA ARG A 41 -12.91 8.57 10.77
C ARG A 41 -12.99 10.08 10.68
N LEU A 42 -12.47 10.80 11.67
CA LEU A 42 -12.37 12.26 11.59
C LEU A 42 -11.42 12.66 10.44
N GLY A 43 -10.44 11.80 10.11
CA GLY A 43 -9.59 11.99 8.93
C GLY A 43 -10.37 11.96 7.61
N ASP A 44 -11.43 11.16 7.52
CA ASP A 44 -12.28 11.06 6.32
C ASP A 44 -13.14 12.31 6.12
N LEU A 45 -13.29 13.15 7.17
CA LEU A 45 -14.10 14.36 7.15
C LEU A 45 -13.34 15.61 6.64
N TRP A 46 -12.07 15.48 6.21
CA TRP A 46 -11.32 16.60 5.66
C TRP A 46 -12.03 17.34 4.50
N PRO A 47 -12.82 16.68 3.60
CA PRO A 47 -13.55 17.40 2.56
C PRO A 47 -14.66 18.28 3.15
N LEU A 48 -15.26 17.85 4.26
CA LEU A 48 -16.29 18.62 4.97
C LEU A 48 -15.71 19.92 5.54
N LEU A 49 -14.45 19.90 5.97
CA LEU A 49 -13.72 21.07 6.42
C LEU A 49 -13.57 22.10 5.27
N LEU A 50 -13.26 21.66 4.05
CA LEU A 50 -13.21 22.51 2.87
C LEU A 50 -14.59 23.11 2.53
N ILE A 51 -15.66 22.30 2.67
CA ILE A 51 -17.03 22.77 2.46
C ILE A 51 -17.39 23.85 3.47
N VAL A 52 -17.07 23.68 4.74
CA VAL A 52 -17.32 24.65 5.82
C VAL A 52 -16.56 25.97 5.54
N ILE A 53 -15.28 25.89 5.16
CA ILE A 53 -14.47 27.06 4.80
C ILE A 53 -15.08 27.76 3.58
N GLY A 54 -15.49 27.01 2.56
CA GLY A 54 -16.13 27.56 1.36
C GLY A 54 -17.43 28.28 1.65
N LEU A 55 -18.29 27.68 2.50
CA LEU A 55 -19.56 28.28 2.92
C LEU A 55 -19.34 29.53 3.77
N GLU A 56 -18.36 29.53 4.68
CA GLU A 56 -18.01 30.71 5.47
C GLU A 56 -17.55 31.88 4.60
N LEU A 57 -16.68 31.59 3.61
CA LEU A 57 -16.24 32.59 2.62
C LEU A 57 -17.42 33.14 1.79
N LEU A 58 -18.38 32.32 1.45
CA LEU A 58 -19.58 32.71 0.71
C LEU A 58 -20.45 33.65 1.59
N VAL A 59 -20.73 33.26 2.84
CA VAL A 59 -21.54 34.03 3.79
C VAL A 59 -20.91 35.37 4.09
N THR A 60 -19.59 35.46 4.24
CA THR A 60 -18.87 36.73 4.50
C THR A 60 -18.88 37.68 3.31
N ARG A 61 -19.16 37.22 2.09
CA ARG A 61 -19.28 38.04 0.87
C ARG A 61 -20.70 38.46 0.55
N MET A 62 -21.71 37.87 1.20
CA MET A 62 -23.11 38.28 0.99
C MET A 62 -23.39 39.63 1.71
N PRO A 63 -24.23 40.52 1.09
CA PRO A 63 -24.60 41.77 1.70
C PRO A 63 -25.69 41.59 2.79
N ILE A 64 -25.40 40.76 3.80
CA ILE A 64 -26.28 40.50 4.93
C ILE A 64 -25.74 41.21 6.18
N SER A 65 -26.63 41.45 7.13
CA SER A 65 -26.23 42.09 8.39
C SER A 65 -25.22 41.23 9.18
N ALA A 66 -24.34 41.86 9.95
CA ALA A 66 -23.31 41.15 10.74
C ALA A 66 -23.92 40.11 11.69
N ASN A 67 -25.10 40.37 12.25
CA ASN A 67 -25.78 39.38 13.07
C ASN A 67 -26.32 38.18 12.29
N ALA A 68 -26.83 38.41 11.08
CA ALA A 68 -27.30 37.33 10.23
C ALA A 68 -26.14 36.45 9.71
N SER A 69 -25.00 37.03 9.40
CA SER A 69 -23.79 36.27 8.99
C SER A 69 -23.23 35.43 10.17
N ALA A 70 -23.23 35.98 11.39
CA ALA A 70 -22.80 35.24 12.59
C ALA A 70 -23.73 34.05 12.90
N VAL A 71 -25.04 34.23 12.78
CA VAL A 71 -26.03 33.15 12.94
C VAL A 71 -25.89 32.08 11.86
N ALA A 72 -25.68 32.48 10.60
CA ALA A 72 -25.45 31.52 9.50
C ALA A 72 -24.16 30.70 9.71
N ALA A 73 -23.06 31.35 10.11
CA ALA A 73 -21.81 30.67 10.42
C ALA A 73 -21.95 29.69 11.59
N ALA A 74 -22.66 30.08 12.66
CA ALA A 74 -22.93 29.21 13.80
C ALA A 74 -23.78 27.99 13.41
N LEU A 75 -24.79 28.17 12.55
CA LEU A 75 -25.61 27.08 12.04
C LEU A 75 -24.81 26.11 11.18
N ILE A 76 -23.96 26.59 10.29
CA ILE A 76 -23.06 25.76 9.46
C ILE A 76 -22.16 24.91 10.35
N LEU A 77 -21.55 25.52 11.37
CA LEU A 77 -20.69 24.81 12.33
C LEU A 77 -21.47 23.76 13.14
N LEU A 78 -22.69 24.08 13.59
CA LEU A 78 -23.53 23.12 14.32
C LEU A 78 -23.95 21.93 13.46
N VAL A 79 -24.32 22.15 12.21
CA VAL A 79 -24.68 21.08 11.28
C VAL A 79 -23.45 20.22 10.93
N ALA A 80 -22.30 20.84 10.69
CA ALA A 80 -21.05 20.14 10.43
C ALA A 80 -20.62 19.29 11.65
N LEU A 81 -20.69 19.85 12.85
CA LEU A 81 -20.35 19.15 14.09
C LEU A 81 -21.32 18.01 14.36
N GLY A 82 -22.63 18.26 14.30
CA GLY A 82 -23.65 17.24 14.52
C GLY A 82 -23.58 16.10 13.52
N GLY A 83 -23.37 16.42 12.23
CA GLY A 83 -23.16 15.45 11.18
C GLY A 83 -21.89 14.63 11.38
N SER A 84 -20.80 15.27 11.79
CA SER A 84 -19.52 14.59 12.09
C SER A 84 -19.66 13.63 13.27
N ILE A 85 -20.31 14.06 14.36
CA ILE A 85 -20.57 13.21 15.53
C ILE A 85 -21.44 12.02 15.16
N ALA A 86 -22.52 12.25 14.40
CA ALA A 86 -23.41 11.18 13.94
C ALA A 86 -22.67 10.18 13.06
N TYR A 87 -21.83 10.65 12.11
CA TYR A 87 -21.05 9.80 11.24
C TYR A 87 -20.06 8.92 12.04
N VAL A 88 -19.36 9.50 13.00
CA VAL A 88 -18.40 8.76 13.84
C VAL A 88 -19.12 7.80 14.79
N ALA A 89 -20.29 8.19 15.35
CA ALA A 89 -21.04 7.39 16.32
C ALA A 89 -21.73 6.16 15.69
N VAL A 90 -22.34 6.34 14.51
CA VAL A 90 -23.16 5.31 13.86
C VAL A 90 -22.34 4.33 13.01
N GLY A 91 -21.15 4.73 12.58
CA GLY A 91 -20.33 3.90 11.71
C GLY A 91 -19.71 2.68 12.41
N PRO A 92 -19.35 1.60 11.64
CA PRO A 92 -18.67 0.42 12.21
C PRO A 92 -17.36 0.84 12.89
N SER A 93 -17.06 0.27 14.07
CA SER A 93 -15.77 0.45 14.73
C SER A 93 -14.69 -0.28 13.91
N VAL A 94 -13.53 0.36 13.71
CA VAL A 94 -12.35 -0.37 13.25
C VAL A 94 -11.59 -0.82 14.48
N PRO A 95 -11.29 -2.12 14.59
CA PRO A 95 -10.56 -2.62 15.73
C PRO A 95 -9.22 -1.92 15.89
N THR A 96 -8.91 -1.46 17.10
CA THR A 96 -7.55 -1.04 17.47
C THR A 96 -6.71 -2.25 17.73
N GLY A 97 -5.54 -2.30 17.10
CA GLY A 97 -4.60 -3.39 17.24
C GLY A 97 -4.38 -4.17 15.94
N ILE A 98 -3.55 -5.19 16.04
CA ILE A 98 -3.26 -6.09 14.92
C ILE A 98 -4.38 -7.11 14.83
N GLN A 99 -4.98 -7.18 13.65
CA GLN A 99 -5.97 -8.18 13.27
C GLN A 99 -5.33 -9.20 12.34
N THR A 100 -5.88 -10.40 12.30
CA THR A 100 -5.44 -11.45 11.39
C THR A 100 -6.58 -11.89 10.48
N MET A 101 -6.25 -12.27 9.26
CA MET A 101 -7.18 -12.82 8.28
C MET A 101 -6.51 -13.94 7.51
N ASP A 102 -7.14 -15.13 7.52
CA ASP A 102 -6.72 -16.26 6.71
C ASP A 102 -7.68 -16.45 5.55
N LYS A 103 -7.15 -16.68 4.35
CA LYS A 103 -7.93 -16.98 3.14
C LYS A 103 -7.25 -18.06 2.33
N SER A 104 -8.06 -18.93 1.74
CA SER A 104 -7.62 -19.95 0.79
C SER A 104 -8.69 -20.20 -0.25
N ALA A 105 -8.31 -20.80 -1.37
CA ALA A 105 -9.24 -21.27 -2.38
C ALA A 105 -8.68 -22.54 -3.03
N PRO A 106 -9.53 -23.49 -3.46
CA PRO A 106 -9.09 -24.67 -4.17
C PRO A 106 -8.57 -24.34 -5.57
N ALA A 107 -7.55 -25.07 -6.03
CA ALA A 107 -7.00 -24.94 -7.38
C ALA A 107 -7.93 -25.51 -8.47
N GLY A 108 -8.74 -26.49 -8.13
CA GLY A 108 -9.58 -27.19 -9.11
C GLY A 108 -8.74 -27.80 -10.22
N ASN A 109 -9.13 -27.56 -11.49
CA ASN A 109 -8.45 -28.04 -12.68
C ASN A 109 -7.65 -26.92 -13.40
N LEU A 110 -7.24 -25.89 -12.65
CA LEU A 110 -6.47 -24.79 -13.23
C LEU A 110 -5.02 -25.25 -13.52
N ASP A 111 -4.52 -24.94 -14.70
CA ASP A 111 -3.13 -25.12 -15.11
C ASP A 111 -2.32 -23.81 -15.04
N HIS A 112 -3.02 -22.67 -14.96
CA HIS A 112 -2.44 -21.34 -14.78
C HIS A 112 -3.33 -20.49 -13.88
N ALA A 113 -2.71 -19.55 -13.20
CA ALA A 113 -3.37 -18.59 -12.33
C ALA A 113 -2.59 -17.28 -12.30
N SER A 114 -3.23 -16.24 -11.79
CA SER A 114 -2.59 -14.95 -11.57
C SER A 114 -2.88 -14.43 -10.17
N VAL A 115 -1.93 -13.71 -9.61
CA VAL A 115 -2.13 -12.97 -8.37
C VAL A 115 -1.74 -11.51 -8.57
N GLU A 116 -2.62 -10.62 -8.13
CA GLU A 116 -2.41 -9.19 -8.10
C GLU A 116 -2.49 -8.70 -6.65
N ILE A 117 -1.44 -8.04 -6.18
CA ILE A 117 -1.32 -7.51 -4.83
C ILE A 117 -1.20 -5.99 -4.93
N SER A 118 -2.12 -5.25 -4.32
CA SER A 118 -2.13 -3.78 -4.31
C SER A 118 -2.19 -3.28 -2.88
N VAL A 119 -1.05 -2.77 -2.37
CA VAL A 119 -0.89 -2.39 -0.96
C VAL A 119 -0.11 -1.07 -0.83
N GLY A 120 -0.24 -0.40 0.29
CA GLY A 120 0.52 0.79 0.60
C GLY A 120 1.93 0.46 1.13
N GLY A 121 2.13 0.64 2.45
CA GLY A 121 3.34 0.17 3.13
C GLY A 121 3.15 -1.27 3.62
N ALA A 122 4.04 -2.21 3.26
CA ALA A 122 3.84 -3.62 3.53
C ALA A 122 5.13 -4.40 3.79
N THR A 123 4.97 -5.54 4.44
CA THR A 123 5.94 -6.64 4.43
C THR A 123 5.29 -7.80 3.69
N LEU A 124 5.87 -8.19 2.57
CA LEU A 124 5.33 -9.23 1.71
C LEU A 124 6.23 -10.46 1.70
N LYS A 125 5.62 -11.62 1.97
CA LYS A 125 6.28 -12.90 1.81
C LYS A 125 5.47 -13.76 0.86
N ILE A 126 6.06 -14.14 -0.29
CA ILE A 126 5.44 -15.02 -1.28
C ILE A 126 6.27 -16.29 -1.38
N THR A 127 5.64 -17.44 -1.20
CA THR A 127 6.34 -18.73 -1.19
C THR A 127 5.62 -19.75 -2.07
N GLY A 128 6.37 -20.42 -2.92
CA GLY A 128 5.88 -21.59 -3.66
C GLY A 128 5.83 -22.84 -2.79
N ALA A 129 4.68 -23.51 -2.71
CA ALA A 129 4.51 -24.69 -1.87
C ALA A 129 3.58 -25.73 -2.49
N ASP A 130 3.72 -26.98 -2.08
CA ASP A 130 2.67 -27.97 -2.32
C ASP A 130 1.54 -27.73 -1.31
N LEU A 131 0.37 -27.37 -1.80
CA LEU A 131 -0.79 -27.00 -0.99
C LEU A 131 -1.87 -28.08 -0.96
N GLY A 132 -1.60 -29.27 -1.51
CA GLY A 132 -2.51 -30.40 -1.44
C GLY A 132 -3.89 -30.16 -2.08
N GLY A 133 -3.96 -29.37 -3.14
CA GLY A 133 -5.20 -29.06 -3.87
C GLY A 133 -5.71 -27.63 -3.68
N ASP A 134 -5.18 -26.85 -2.75
CA ASP A 134 -5.46 -25.42 -2.67
C ASP A 134 -4.64 -24.66 -3.74
N LEU A 135 -5.25 -23.62 -4.31
CA LEU A 135 -4.61 -22.68 -5.24
C LEU A 135 -3.62 -21.78 -4.50
N PHE A 136 -4.09 -21.23 -3.39
CA PHE A 136 -3.29 -20.39 -2.51
C PHE A 136 -3.77 -20.48 -1.06
N ARG A 137 -2.89 -20.08 -0.14
CA ARG A 137 -3.21 -19.79 1.26
C ARG A 137 -2.55 -18.47 1.62
N SER A 138 -3.33 -17.56 2.19
CA SER A 138 -2.84 -16.27 2.66
C SER A 138 -3.10 -16.13 4.16
N HIS A 139 -2.09 -15.65 4.87
CA HIS A 139 -2.19 -15.15 6.24
C HIS A 139 -1.85 -13.67 6.21
N ILE A 140 -2.78 -12.83 6.64
CA ILE A 140 -2.64 -11.37 6.59
C ILE A 140 -2.76 -10.83 7.99
N GLU A 141 -1.73 -10.13 8.46
CA GLU A 141 -1.77 -9.31 9.66
C GLU A 141 -1.93 -7.85 9.23
N TYR A 142 -2.92 -7.17 9.78
CA TYR A 142 -3.21 -5.79 9.41
C TYR A 142 -3.69 -4.97 10.59
N SER A 143 -3.50 -3.66 10.50
CA SER A 143 -4.12 -2.68 11.39
C SER A 143 -5.00 -1.74 10.57
N GLY A 144 -6.16 -1.38 11.10
CA GLY A 144 -7.12 -0.54 10.39
C GLY A 144 -8.18 -1.33 9.62
N PRO A 145 -8.67 -0.80 8.48
CA PRO A 145 -9.70 -1.46 7.67
C PRO A 145 -9.25 -2.82 7.15
N ALA A 146 -10.18 -3.77 7.12
CA ALA A 146 -9.89 -5.11 6.61
C ALA A 146 -9.48 -5.08 5.13
N PRO A 147 -8.41 -5.81 4.75
CA PRO A 147 -8.02 -5.94 3.35
C PRO A 147 -9.05 -6.72 2.54
N GLY A 148 -9.15 -6.42 1.26
CA GLY A 148 -9.94 -7.18 0.31
C GLY A 148 -9.15 -8.36 -0.24
N VAL A 149 -9.74 -9.56 -0.20
CA VAL A 149 -9.22 -10.74 -0.89
C VAL A 149 -10.33 -11.31 -1.75
N SER A 150 -10.16 -11.27 -3.05
CA SER A 150 -11.12 -11.78 -4.03
C SER A 150 -10.50 -12.84 -4.94
N VAL A 151 -11.30 -13.78 -5.40
CA VAL A 151 -10.86 -14.88 -6.25
C VAL A 151 -11.86 -15.12 -7.35
N VAL A 152 -11.43 -15.04 -8.60
CA VAL A 152 -12.20 -15.45 -9.76
C VAL A 152 -11.87 -16.90 -10.07
N ARG A 153 -12.68 -17.84 -9.61
CA ARG A 153 -12.39 -19.28 -9.67
C ARG A 153 -12.26 -19.83 -11.10
N SER A 154 -12.92 -19.22 -12.07
CA SER A 154 -12.85 -19.68 -13.48
C SER A 154 -11.52 -19.40 -14.16
N THR A 155 -10.83 -18.35 -13.75
CA THR A 155 -9.54 -17.92 -14.33
C THR A 155 -8.36 -18.12 -13.37
N GLY A 156 -8.61 -18.45 -12.11
CA GLY A 156 -7.57 -18.49 -11.08
C GLY A 156 -6.99 -17.12 -10.73
N HIS A 157 -7.71 -16.02 -11.02
CA HIS A 157 -7.25 -14.68 -10.67
C HIS A 157 -7.53 -14.39 -9.20
N VAL A 158 -6.46 -14.14 -8.45
CA VAL A 158 -6.48 -13.78 -7.03
C VAL A 158 -6.11 -12.31 -6.90
N GLN A 159 -6.95 -11.52 -6.27
CA GLN A 159 -6.66 -10.11 -5.99
C GLN A 159 -6.62 -9.88 -4.48
N ILE A 160 -5.53 -9.29 -4.01
CA ILE A 160 -5.32 -8.90 -2.61
C ILE A 160 -5.10 -7.40 -2.59
N SER A 161 -5.97 -6.66 -1.92
CA SER A 161 -5.89 -5.21 -1.86
C SER A 161 -6.04 -4.69 -0.44
N GLN A 162 -5.20 -3.72 -0.09
CA GLN A 162 -5.38 -2.94 1.13
C GLN A 162 -6.24 -1.72 0.80
N SER A 163 -7.26 -1.46 1.61
CA SER A 163 -8.07 -0.26 1.46
C SER A 163 -7.19 0.98 1.70
N SER A 164 -7.00 1.78 0.66
CA SER A 164 -6.24 3.03 0.72
C SER A 164 -7.12 4.17 1.24
N GLY A 165 -7.49 4.15 2.52
CA GLY A 165 -8.04 5.31 3.19
C GLY A 165 -6.89 6.29 3.50
N PHE A 166 -7.06 7.58 3.19
CA PHE A 166 -6.14 8.61 3.63
C PHE A 166 -6.27 8.75 5.15
N HIS A 167 -5.32 8.16 5.89
CA HIS A 167 -5.32 8.23 7.35
C HIS A 167 -4.24 9.21 7.80
N ILE A 168 -4.67 10.31 8.42
CA ILE A 168 -3.78 11.33 8.99
C ILE A 168 -3.11 10.81 10.27
N LEU A 169 -3.70 9.82 10.93
CA LEU A 169 -3.27 9.32 12.24
C LEU A 169 -3.13 7.79 12.20
N GLY A 170 -1.91 7.30 12.43
CA GLY A 170 -1.57 5.90 12.60
C GLY A 170 -0.77 5.30 11.45
N GLN A 171 0.27 4.54 11.78
CA GLN A 171 0.98 3.70 10.82
C GLN A 171 0.11 2.47 10.56
N GLN A 172 -0.33 2.27 9.32
CA GLN A 172 -0.99 1.04 8.92
C GLN A 172 0.08 -0.05 8.80
N ARG A 173 -0.06 -1.09 9.62
CA ARG A 173 0.74 -2.30 9.47
C ARG A 173 0.01 -3.24 8.52
N PHE A 174 0.73 -3.75 7.54
CA PHE A 174 0.24 -4.79 6.66
C PHE A 174 1.37 -5.80 6.42
N THR A 175 1.14 -7.03 6.83
CA THR A 175 2.05 -8.16 6.60
C THR A 175 1.27 -9.25 5.90
N LEU A 176 1.78 -9.73 4.77
CA LEU A 176 1.19 -10.81 3.99
C LEU A 176 2.16 -11.98 3.92
N ASP A 177 1.76 -13.15 4.41
CA ASP A 177 2.39 -14.44 4.09
C ASP A 177 1.47 -15.16 3.10
N LEU A 178 1.90 -15.23 1.84
CA LEU A 178 1.16 -15.83 0.73
C LEU A 178 1.88 -17.07 0.24
N LYS A 179 1.19 -18.20 0.33
CA LYS A 179 1.64 -19.47 -0.24
C LYS A 179 0.88 -19.74 -1.53
N LEU A 180 1.60 -19.99 -2.61
CA LEU A 180 1.06 -20.28 -3.94
C LEU A 180 1.32 -21.73 -4.30
N SER A 181 0.36 -22.38 -4.94
CA SER A 181 0.49 -23.79 -5.33
C SER A 181 1.58 -24.01 -6.37
N SER A 182 2.47 -24.95 -6.13
CA SER A 182 3.50 -25.36 -7.07
C SER A 182 2.97 -26.17 -8.27
N SER A 183 1.70 -26.61 -8.21
CA SER A 183 1.07 -27.38 -9.29
C SER A 183 0.54 -26.52 -10.45
N VAL A 184 0.50 -25.19 -10.28
CA VAL A 184 -0.08 -24.23 -11.23
C VAL A 184 1.00 -23.27 -11.72
N ARG A 185 0.90 -22.80 -12.94
CA ARG A 185 1.76 -21.73 -13.50
C ARG A 185 1.25 -20.37 -13.05
N TRP A 186 2.17 -19.50 -12.64
CA TRP A 186 1.81 -18.23 -12.02
C TRP A 186 2.28 -17.01 -12.81
N THR A 187 1.36 -16.05 -12.93
CA THR A 187 1.66 -14.65 -13.23
C THR A 187 1.49 -13.85 -11.95
N ILE A 188 2.53 -13.15 -11.51
CA ILE A 188 2.54 -12.39 -10.25
C ILE A 188 2.70 -10.91 -10.56
N ALA A 189 1.77 -10.09 -10.06
CA ALA A 189 1.84 -8.63 -10.12
C ALA A 189 1.72 -8.04 -8.72
N VAL A 190 2.69 -7.19 -8.35
CA VAL A 190 2.73 -6.52 -7.05
C VAL A 190 2.81 -5.03 -7.26
N HIS A 191 1.93 -4.29 -6.59
CA HIS A 191 1.90 -2.83 -6.56
C HIS A 191 1.97 -2.38 -5.11
N SER A 192 3.08 -1.75 -4.72
CA SER A 192 3.30 -1.31 -3.34
C SER A 192 3.84 0.11 -3.27
N GLY A 193 3.62 0.81 -2.16
CA GLY A 193 4.22 2.13 -1.92
C GLY A 193 5.64 2.00 -1.40
N ALA A 194 5.80 1.33 -0.27
CA ALA A 194 7.10 0.99 0.33
C ALA A 194 7.00 -0.42 0.91
N ALA A 195 7.96 -1.29 0.58
CA ALA A 195 7.87 -2.67 0.98
C ALA A 195 9.24 -3.29 1.32
N ASP A 196 9.18 -4.26 2.25
CA ASP A 196 10.22 -5.26 2.45
C ASP A 196 9.67 -6.59 1.93
N ASP A 197 10.23 -7.07 0.81
CA ASP A 197 9.68 -8.19 0.05
C ASP A 197 10.62 -9.39 0.09
N MET A 198 10.07 -10.55 0.39
CA MET A 198 10.76 -11.84 0.37
C MET A 198 9.97 -12.82 -0.50
N TYR A 199 10.48 -13.15 -1.67
CA TYR A 199 9.83 -14.06 -2.61
C TYR A 199 10.66 -15.33 -2.80
N ASP A 200 10.19 -16.45 -2.25
CA ASP A 200 10.72 -17.78 -2.55
C ASP A 200 9.87 -18.45 -3.65
N LEU A 201 10.26 -18.22 -4.88
CA LEU A 201 9.60 -18.73 -6.08
C LEU A 201 10.28 -19.99 -6.63
N THR A 202 11.19 -20.60 -5.85
CA THR A 202 12.01 -21.74 -6.31
C THR A 202 11.18 -22.96 -6.71
N LYS A 203 10.02 -23.15 -6.08
CA LYS A 203 9.09 -24.24 -6.33
C LYS A 203 7.96 -23.88 -7.31
N LEU A 204 7.88 -22.63 -7.76
CA LEU A 204 6.83 -22.20 -8.68
C LEU A 204 7.24 -22.35 -10.14
N GLN A 205 6.24 -22.65 -10.96
CA GLN A 205 6.33 -22.47 -12.40
C GLN A 205 5.93 -21.03 -12.72
N LEU A 206 6.92 -20.14 -12.76
CA LEU A 206 6.70 -18.71 -12.99
C LEU A 206 6.51 -18.45 -14.49
N THR A 207 5.47 -17.70 -14.85
CA THR A 207 5.23 -17.21 -16.22
C THR A 207 5.74 -15.77 -16.36
N SER A 208 5.49 -14.93 -15.33
CA SER A 208 6.02 -13.57 -15.24
C SER A 208 5.93 -13.05 -13.81
N LEU A 209 6.83 -12.13 -13.49
CA LEU A 209 6.80 -11.33 -12.25
C LEU A 209 6.87 -9.86 -12.63
N GLU A 210 5.91 -9.09 -12.16
CA GLU A 210 5.92 -7.63 -12.23
C GLU A 210 5.82 -7.06 -10.82
N ASP A 211 6.75 -6.19 -10.45
CA ASP A 211 6.75 -5.50 -9.17
C ASP A 211 6.94 -4.00 -9.40
N ALA A 212 5.94 -3.23 -9.02
CA ALA A 212 5.94 -1.77 -9.09
C ALA A 212 5.84 -1.18 -7.68
N THR A 213 6.92 -0.52 -7.24
CA THR A 213 7.02 -0.04 -5.87
C THR A 213 7.58 1.38 -5.80
N GLY A 214 7.30 2.13 -4.74
CA GLY A 214 7.92 3.44 -4.52
C GLY A 214 9.37 3.31 -4.07
N ALA A 215 9.60 2.60 -2.98
CA ALA A 215 10.93 2.25 -2.47
C ALA A 215 10.87 0.89 -1.80
N SER A 216 11.80 -0.02 -2.15
CA SER A 216 11.78 -1.36 -1.58
C SER A 216 13.16 -1.97 -1.41
N ARG A 217 13.20 -2.93 -0.46
CA ARG A 217 14.20 -3.97 -0.39
C ARG A 217 13.53 -5.28 -0.77
N GLN A 218 14.13 -5.99 -1.71
CA GLN A 218 13.59 -7.22 -2.24
C GLN A 218 14.64 -8.33 -2.19
N ASP A 219 14.21 -9.50 -1.73
CA ASP A 219 14.98 -10.73 -1.74
C ASP A 219 14.17 -11.78 -2.52
N ILE A 220 14.61 -12.15 -3.71
CA ILE A 220 13.85 -12.94 -4.66
C ILE A 220 14.64 -14.17 -5.06
N SER A 221 14.18 -15.34 -4.65
CA SER A 221 14.72 -16.63 -5.05
C SER A 221 13.91 -17.20 -6.22
N LEU A 222 14.57 -17.39 -7.37
CA LEU A 222 13.98 -17.88 -8.61
C LEU A 222 14.31 -19.37 -8.81
N GLY A 223 13.34 -20.13 -9.28
CA GLY A 223 13.50 -21.54 -9.61
C GLY A 223 14.10 -21.76 -11.00
N THR A 224 13.61 -22.81 -11.67
CA THR A 224 14.02 -23.13 -13.03
C THR A 224 13.00 -22.56 -14.02
N PRO A 225 13.40 -21.69 -14.97
CA PRO A 225 12.49 -21.14 -15.95
C PRO A 225 12.09 -22.19 -17.00
N LYS A 226 10.90 -22.03 -17.55
CA LYS A 226 10.47 -22.74 -18.77
C LYS A 226 10.20 -21.69 -19.85
N GLY A 227 11.05 -21.65 -20.87
CA GLY A 227 11.07 -20.58 -21.85
C GLY A 227 11.66 -19.28 -21.29
N ASN A 228 11.39 -18.18 -21.96
CA ASN A 228 11.82 -16.86 -21.52
C ASN A 228 10.80 -16.28 -20.54
N VAL A 229 11.19 -16.18 -19.24
CA VAL A 229 10.35 -15.68 -18.17
C VAL A 229 10.72 -14.23 -17.85
N PRO A 230 9.83 -13.25 -18.15
CA PRO A 230 10.06 -11.86 -17.83
C PRO A 230 9.89 -11.59 -16.33
N VAL A 231 10.86 -10.85 -15.77
CA VAL A 231 10.83 -10.29 -14.43
C VAL A 231 11.05 -8.79 -14.55
N THR A 232 10.08 -7.99 -14.16
CA THR A 232 10.13 -6.54 -14.27
C THR A 232 9.95 -5.92 -12.88
N ILE A 233 10.92 -5.10 -12.45
CA ILE A 233 10.89 -4.41 -11.17
C ILE A 233 11.05 -2.91 -11.43
N ASN A 234 10.08 -2.12 -11.00
CA ASN A 234 10.07 -0.67 -11.20
C ASN A 234 9.90 0.05 -9.86
N GLY A 235 10.68 1.12 -9.63
CA GLY A 235 10.53 1.89 -8.39
C GLY A 235 11.35 3.16 -8.33
N GLY A 236 11.27 3.86 -7.22
CA GLY A 236 12.06 5.07 -6.99
C GLY A 236 13.47 4.74 -6.49
N ALA A 237 13.59 4.04 -5.37
CA ALA A 237 14.83 3.57 -4.77
C ALA A 237 14.73 2.07 -4.50
N LEU A 238 15.59 1.29 -5.14
CA LEU A 238 15.53 -0.17 -5.14
C LEU A 238 16.82 -0.79 -4.62
N THR A 239 16.68 -1.73 -3.69
CA THR A 239 17.72 -2.68 -3.31
C THR A 239 17.19 -4.08 -3.58
N VAL A 240 17.71 -4.76 -4.58
CA VAL A 240 17.20 -6.04 -5.05
C VAL A 240 18.29 -7.10 -4.97
N HIS A 241 18.02 -8.15 -4.24
CA HIS A 241 18.82 -9.37 -4.20
C HIS A 241 18.09 -10.47 -4.94
N LEU A 242 18.69 -10.98 -6.00
CA LEU A 242 18.17 -12.02 -6.85
C LEU A 242 19.01 -13.28 -6.70
N HIS A 243 18.37 -14.36 -6.37
CA HIS A 243 19.01 -15.68 -6.28
C HIS A 243 18.43 -16.59 -7.35
N ARG A 244 19.26 -17.26 -8.10
CA ARG A 244 18.85 -18.23 -9.12
C ARG A 244 19.44 -19.61 -8.86
N SER A 245 18.79 -20.64 -9.35
CA SER A 245 19.33 -21.99 -9.27
C SER A 245 20.60 -22.11 -10.11
N ASN A 246 21.52 -22.98 -9.71
CA ASN A 246 22.72 -23.31 -10.49
C ASN A 246 22.32 -23.74 -11.91
N ASN A 247 23.09 -23.35 -12.90
CA ASN A 247 22.87 -23.62 -14.34
C ASN A 247 21.60 -22.96 -14.94
N THR A 248 20.99 -22.01 -14.23
CA THR A 248 19.89 -21.22 -14.78
C THR A 248 20.43 -19.97 -15.46
N ALA A 249 20.12 -19.80 -16.76
CA ALA A 249 20.48 -18.60 -17.48
C ALA A 249 19.62 -17.41 -17.06
N ALA A 250 20.25 -16.25 -16.97
CA ALA A 250 19.56 -14.99 -16.72
C ALA A 250 20.26 -13.84 -17.48
N ASN A 251 19.45 -12.92 -17.95
CA ASN A 251 19.90 -11.64 -18.50
C ASN A 251 19.29 -10.53 -17.65
N VAL A 252 20.14 -9.73 -17.02
CA VAL A 252 19.73 -8.64 -16.13
C VAL A 252 20.08 -7.31 -16.78
N LYS A 253 19.08 -6.46 -16.93
CA LYS A 253 19.24 -5.06 -17.35
C LYS A 253 18.73 -4.16 -16.25
N VAL A 254 19.60 -3.28 -15.74
CA VAL A 254 19.27 -2.30 -14.70
C VAL A 254 19.42 -0.91 -15.29
N SER A 255 18.47 -0.03 -15.06
CA SER A 255 18.48 1.35 -15.55
C SER A 255 18.06 2.34 -14.46
N GLY A 256 18.72 3.53 -14.44
CA GLY A 256 18.42 4.55 -13.43
C GLY A 256 19.41 5.71 -13.41
N GLY A 257 19.18 6.64 -12.50
CA GLY A 257 20.08 7.77 -12.26
C GLY A 257 21.41 7.34 -11.63
N ALA A 258 21.35 6.39 -10.69
CA ALA A 258 22.54 5.73 -10.09
C ALA A 258 22.30 4.22 -10.06
N VAL A 259 23.15 3.46 -10.71
CA VAL A 259 23.01 2.01 -10.87
C VAL A 259 24.25 1.29 -10.37
N SER A 260 24.06 0.28 -9.51
CA SER A 260 25.07 -0.69 -9.12
C SER A 260 24.55 -2.09 -9.41
N LEU A 261 25.26 -2.87 -10.16
CA LEU A 261 24.95 -4.27 -10.48
C LEU A 261 26.13 -5.15 -10.08
N ASP A 262 25.89 -6.08 -9.20
CA ASP A 262 26.79 -7.19 -8.88
C ASP A 262 26.19 -8.45 -9.49
N PHE A 263 26.86 -9.02 -10.49
CA PHE A 263 26.41 -10.23 -11.17
C PHE A 263 27.46 -11.32 -10.99
N ASP A 264 27.14 -12.34 -10.20
CA ASP A 264 28.02 -13.46 -9.85
C ASP A 264 29.41 -12.99 -9.31
N GLY A 265 29.41 -11.95 -8.45
CA GLY A 265 30.61 -11.37 -7.88
C GLY A 265 31.34 -10.34 -8.77
N GLN A 266 30.81 -10.06 -9.95
CA GLN A 266 31.32 -9.03 -10.86
C GLN A 266 30.54 -7.72 -10.65
N GLN A 267 31.17 -6.75 -9.98
CA GLN A 267 30.52 -5.48 -9.63
C GLN A 267 30.75 -4.41 -10.70
N HIS A 268 29.66 -3.81 -11.15
CA HIS A 268 29.65 -2.68 -12.09
C HIS A 268 28.82 -1.54 -11.55
N ARG A 269 29.24 -0.30 -11.84
CA ARG A 269 28.50 0.92 -11.46
C ARG A 269 28.45 1.86 -12.66
N ALA A 270 27.28 2.49 -12.86
CA ALA A 270 27.08 3.45 -13.94
C ALA A 270 25.99 4.47 -13.61
N VAL A 271 25.93 5.50 -14.43
CA VAL A 271 24.77 6.37 -14.60
C VAL A 271 24.10 5.93 -15.92
N GLY A 272 22.80 5.72 -15.89
CA GLY A 272 22.04 5.27 -17.04
C GLY A 272 21.70 3.78 -16.99
N SER A 273 22.41 2.90 -17.67
CA SER A 273 22.06 1.48 -17.71
C SER A 273 23.27 0.55 -17.67
N LEU A 274 23.07 -0.59 -17.02
CA LEU A 274 23.98 -1.74 -16.99
C LEU A 274 23.23 -3.00 -17.46
N SER A 275 23.95 -3.91 -18.09
CA SER A 275 23.42 -5.24 -18.40
C SER A 275 24.50 -6.30 -18.20
N ALA A 276 24.08 -7.46 -17.70
CA ALA A 276 24.93 -8.62 -17.50
C ALA A 276 24.12 -9.90 -17.68
N GLY A 277 24.79 -11.00 -17.99
CA GLY A 277 24.18 -12.31 -18.07
C GLY A 277 24.35 -12.98 -19.42
N THR A 278 23.62 -14.09 -19.60
CA THR A 278 23.65 -14.93 -20.79
C THR A 278 22.25 -15.16 -21.34
N GLU A 279 22.13 -15.32 -22.64
CA GLU A 279 20.90 -15.68 -23.33
C GLU A 279 20.80 -17.19 -23.50
N ALA A 280 19.61 -17.74 -23.29
CA ALA A 280 19.28 -19.12 -23.50
C ALA A 280 17.81 -19.29 -23.89
N SER A 281 17.38 -20.45 -24.35
CA SER A 281 15.96 -20.74 -24.62
C SER A 281 15.11 -20.69 -23.34
N ASP A 282 15.66 -21.21 -22.24
CA ASP A 282 15.07 -21.20 -20.92
C ASP A 282 15.87 -20.25 -20.03
N MET A 283 15.32 -19.07 -19.78
CA MET A 283 16.03 -18.02 -19.05
C MET A 283 15.09 -17.05 -18.34
N PHE A 284 15.63 -16.31 -17.39
CA PHE A 284 14.98 -15.12 -16.85
C PHE A 284 15.45 -13.87 -17.58
N SER A 285 14.49 -13.11 -18.14
CA SER A 285 14.72 -11.76 -18.67
C SER A 285 14.35 -10.73 -17.63
N ILE A 286 15.36 -10.21 -16.92
CA ILE A 286 15.15 -9.34 -15.76
C ILE A 286 15.40 -7.89 -16.17
N ARG A 287 14.40 -7.04 -15.92
CA ARG A 287 14.48 -5.59 -16.13
C ARG A 287 14.18 -4.87 -14.82
N ILE A 288 15.12 -4.05 -14.37
CA ILE A 288 14.98 -3.27 -13.15
C ILE A 288 15.17 -1.81 -13.52
N SER A 289 14.22 -0.95 -13.15
CA SER A 289 14.29 0.48 -13.44
C SER A 289 13.89 1.33 -12.23
N GLY A 290 14.69 2.37 -11.96
CA GLY A 290 14.42 3.26 -10.82
C GLY A 290 15.30 4.50 -10.81
N GLY A 291 15.10 5.37 -9.82
CA GLY A 291 15.96 6.53 -9.60
C GLY A 291 17.36 6.11 -9.14
N ALA A 292 17.41 5.25 -8.12
CA ALA A 292 18.64 4.61 -7.62
C ALA A 292 18.39 3.11 -7.46
N CYS A 293 19.26 2.29 -8.07
CA CYS A 293 19.14 0.84 -8.07
C CYS A 293 20.44 0.19 -7.61
N THR A 294 20.37 -0.62 -6.55
CA THR A 294 21.42 -1.54 -6.14
C THR A 294 20.91 -2.96 -6.34
N VAL A 295 21.54 -3.69 -7.24
CA VAL A 295 21.11 -5.03 -7.64
C VAL A 295 22.25 -6.01 -7.44
N THR A 296 21.97 -7.11 -6.77
CA THR A 296 22.87 -8.26 -6.66
C THR A 296 22.18 -9.46 -7.25
N MET A 297 22.85 -10.20 -8.11
CA MET A 297 22.40 -11.48 -8.62
C MET A 297 23.47 -12.53 -8.42
N ASP A 298 23.12 -13.60 -7.73
CA ASP A 298 24.00 -14.72 -7.48
C ASP A 298 23.29 -16.07 -7.73
N THR A 299 24.06 -17.14 -7.62
CA THR A 299 23.53 -18.50 -7.63
C THR A 299 23.35 -18.98 -6.18
N ASN A 300 22.16 -19.47 -5.86
CA ASN A 300 21.94 -20.21 -4.61
C ASN A 300 22.92 -21.40 -4.57
N ALA A 301 23.95 -21.31 -3.76
CA ALA A 301 24.68 -22.50 -3.37
C ALA A 301 23.66 -23.43 -2.70
N THR A 302 23.39 -24.57 -3.30
CA THR A 302 22.54 -25.61 -2.71
C THR A 302 23.09 -25.86 -1.32
N GLN A 303 22.37 -25.43 -0.27
CA GLN A 303 22.68 -25.92 1.07
C GLN A 303 22.37 -27.41 1.04
N ASN A 304 23.39 -28.21 0.81
CA ASN A 304 23.37 -29.63 1.15
C ASN A 304 23.21 -29.71 2.68
N GLN A 305 21.97 -29.76 3.13
CA GLN A 305 21.67 -30.25 4.45
C GLN A 305 21.82 -31.77 4.37
N GLY A 306 22.99 -32.25 4.84
CA GLY A 306 23.23 -33.65 5.16
C GLY A 306 22.41 -34.10 6.38
#